data_a2eb9da300caaea7a6ea8d33b0af8081
#
_entry.id   a2eb9da300caaea7a6ea8d33b0af8081
#
_cell.length_a   1.000
_cell.length_b   1.000
_cell.length_c   1.000
_cell.angle_alpha   90.00
_cell.angle_beta   90.00
_cell.angle_gamma   90.00
#
_symmetry.space_group_name_H-M   'P 1'
#
loop_
_entity.id
_entity.type
_entity.pdbx_description
1 polymer ?
#
loop_
_entity_poly.entity_id
_entity_poly.type
_entity_poly.pdbx_seq_one_letter_code
_entity_poly.pdbx_strand_id
1 'polypeptide(L)'
;NQNKPSVEAVDLLQLLYNRHSLSLHLLLSEEDDATENLTINDMSMKEGLLNELETILLPYLTARIAALSSSLNLNNFANKDPDLNLTLVLINTSHLDIILSEIMYCIEKVTLGSPLPTESDDHYLNRCKRFRFSLLQTRATILVRENVSLLFQKSSELIQACTTSRDDPANSEHQARICDIKEATLMIVNNSCKLTSSLTNLLQKTDVALVQEEWLATAQSINSVLELLAHINNPSIESNLERDPTHIVDNGKNRKHIVEVGRSFIPFVKLIRLLLYKISTTSENKLPFISNTMNTDKLDRLSRNPKVIIEALTLLMQGLVTLYQTNQPIRDQDQICADFDTITETFHSTSLDICRYLVPLRDPSADLLWENIFGDYFVDLTILWHKALLNFRTIIGGSRPENEEPVE
;
A
#
# COMPACT_ATOMS: atom_id res chain seq x y z
N ASN A 1 -32.30 -29.95 21.62
CA ASN A 1 -31.75 -28.73 22.30
C ASN A 1 -30.20 -28.57 22.23
N GLN A 2 -29.48 -29.50 21.63
CA GLN A 2 -28.00 -29.42 21.50
C GLN A 2 -27.50 -28.40 20.46
N ASN A 3 -28.34 -27.96 19.51
CA ASN A 3 -27.96 -27.01 18.46
C ASN A 3 -28.14 -25.52 18.83
N LYS A 4 -28.72 -25.22 19.99
CA LYS A 4 -29.03 -23.83 20.38
C LYS A 4 -27.78 -22.92 20.47
N PRO A 5 -26.66 -23.32 21.11
CA PRO A 5 -25.45 -22.49 21.18
C PRO A 5 -24.76 -22.26 19.83
N SER A 6 -24.87 -23.21 18.88
CA SER A 6 -24.30 -23.04 17.55
C SER A 6 -25.08 -22.01 16.71
N VAL A 7 -26.42 -22.03 16.80
CA VAL A 7 -27.28 -21.03 16.12
C VAL A 7 -27.01 -19.64 16.69
N GLU A 8 -26.98 -19.48 18.02
CA GLU A 8 -26.68 -18.18 18.66
C GLU A 8 -25.30 -17.62 18.26
N ALA A 9 -24.29 -18.48 18.17
CA ALA A 9 -22.95 -18.07 17.75
C ALA A 9 -22.91 -17.64 16.27
N VAL A 10 -23.58 -18.38 15.40
CA VAL A 10 -23.68 -18.06 13.97
C VAL A 10 -24.43 -16.73 13.77
N ASP A 11 -25.57 -16.56 14.43
CA ASP A 11 -26.39 -15.34 14.32
C ASP A 11 -25.62 -14.10 14.81
N LEU A 12 -24.91 -14.20 15.95
CA LEU A 12 -24.07 -13.11 16.45
C LEU A 12 -22.94 -12.76 15.48
N LEU A 13 -22.20 -13.74 14.99
CA LEU A 13 -21.10 -13.54 14.05
C LEU A 13 -21.60 -12.89 12.75
N GLN A 14 -22.74 -13.32 12.22
CA GLN A 14 -23.32 -12.75 11.01
C GLN A 14 -23.82 -11.31 11.24
N LEU A 15 -24.39 -11.02 12.41
CA LEU A 15 -24.77 -9.65 12.79
C LEU A 15 -23.56 -8.73 12.82
N LEU A 16 -22.45 -9.17 13.42
CA LEU A 16 -21.22 -8.37 13.53
C LEU A 16 -20.52 -8.19 12.18
N TYR A 17 -20.51 -9.22 11.33
CA TYR A 17 -20.06 -9.07 9.95
C TYR A 17 -20.81 -7.95 9.25
N ASN A 18 -22.14 -7.97 9.28
CA ASN A 18 -22.97 -6.94 8.65
C ASN A 18 -22.72 -5.54 9.24
N ARG A 19 -22.59 -5.43 10.57
CA ARG A 19 -22.35 -4.16 11.27
C ARG A 19 -21.01 -3.55 10.84
N HIS A 20 -19.93 -4.31 10.93
CA HIS A 20 -18.57 -3.78 10.74
C HIS A 20 -18.16 -3.68 9.28
N SER A 21 -18.78 -4.42 8.35
CA SER A 21 -18.56 -4.26 6.93
C SER A 21 -19.15 -2.96 6.35
N LEU A 22 -20.20 -2.41 6.96
CA LEU A 22 -20.91 -1.22 6.50
C LEU A 22 -20.50 0.08 7.22
N SER A 23 -20.03 -0.01 8.47
CA SER A 23 -19.88 1.15 9.37
C SER A 23 -18.87 2.21 8.92
N LEU A 24 -17.88 1.86 8.10
CA LEU A 24 -16.81 2.78 7.67
C LEU A 24 -17.11 3.56 6.40
N HIS A 25 -18.18 3.26 5.67
CA HIS A 25 -18.57 4.06 4.50
C HIS A 25 -19.02 5.48 4.88
N LEU A 26 -19.49 5.67 6.09
CA LEU A 26 -19.96 6.96 6.59
C LEU A 26 -18.81 7.91 6.98
N LEU A 27 -17.62 7.37 7.29
CA LEU A 27 -16.46 8.16 7.71
C LEU A 27 -15.71 8.86 6.57
N LEU A 28 -15.96 8.47 5.31
CA LEU A 28 -15.25 9.00 4.14
C LEU A 28 -15.98 10.14 3.43
N SER A 29 -17.19 10.52 3.86
CA SER A 29 -18.11 11.35 3.07
C SER A 29 -18.34 12.77 3.58
N GLU A 30 -17.80 13.18 4.73
CA GLU A 30 -18.00 14.54 5.27
C GLU A 30 -16.67 15.31 5.28
N GLU A 31 -16.36 15.96 4.16
CA GLU A 31 -15.43 17.08 4.12
C GLU A 31 -16.16 18.32 4.65
N ASP A 32 -16.16 18.50 5.96
CA ASP A 32 -16.52 19.79 6.56
C ASP A 32 -15.34 20.75 6.40
N ASP A 33 -15.53 21.78 5.57
CA ASP A 33 -14.58 22.87 5.30
C ASP A 33 -14.32 23.81 6.49
N ALA A 34 -14.72 23.45 7.69
CA ALA A 34 -14.52 24.27 8.89
C ALA A 34 -13.08 24.17 9.39
N THR A 35 -12.23 25.05 8.89
CA THR A 35 -10.88 25.29 9.43
C THR A 35 -11.00 26.07 10.75
N GLU A 36 -11.14 25.37 11.85
CA GLU A 36 -11.05 25.94 13.19
C GLU A 36 -9.64 25.78 13.77
N ASN A 37 -9.20 26.78 14.55
CA ASN A 37 -7.90 26.70 15.22
C ASN A 37 -7.95 25.66 16.35
N LEU A 38 -7.10 24.65 16.29
CA LEU A 38 -6.90 23.67 17.36
C LEU A 38 -6.43 24.34 18.63
N THR A 39 -7.14 24.09 19.73
CA THR A 39 -6.72 24.53 21.06
C THR A 39 -5.74 23.50 21.68
N ILE A 40 -5.00 23.92 22.71
CA ILE A 40 -4.12 23.01 23.49
C ILE A 40 -4.93 21.87 24.12
N ASN A 41 -6.18 22.15 24.53
CA ASN A 41 -7.06 21.13 25.10
C ASN A 41 -7.46 20.08 24.05
N ASP A 42 -7.77 20.50 22.82
CA ASP A 42 -8.14 19.60 21.74
C ASP A 42 -6.97 18.68 21.38
N MET A 43 -5.76 19.21 21.33
CA MET A 43 -4.55 18.42 21.12
C MET A 43 -4.32 17.40 22.23
N SER A 44 -4.44 17.83 23.50
CA SER A 44 -4.29 16.93 24.65
C SER A 44 -5.33 15.80 24.65
N MET A 45 -6.56 16.10 24.27
CA MET A 45 -7.62 15.09 24.13
C MET A 45 -7.30 14.09 23.02
N LYS A 46 -6.91 14.58 21.84
CA LYS A 46 -6.55 13.71 20.71
C LYS A 46 -5.33 12.84 21.04
N GLU A 47 -4.32 13.38 21.68
CA GLU A 47 -3.16 12.61 22.16
C GLU A 47 -3.54 11.56 23.19
N GLY A 48 -4.47 11.87 24.11
CA GLY A 48 -5.02 10.91 25.06
C GLY A 48 -5.67 9.71 24.37
N LEU A 49 -6.52 9.98 23.37
CA LEU A 49 -7.18 8.93 22.57
C LEU A 49 -6.19 8.10 21.75
N LEU A 50 -5.15 8.73 21.16
CA LEU A 50 -4.09 8.01 20.46
C LEU A 50 -3.29 7.10 21.40
N ASN A 51 -3.02 7.55 22.64
CA ASN A 51 -2.33 6.74 23.63
C ASN A 51 -3.20 5.56 24.10
N GLU A 52 -4.50 5.77 24.33
CA GLU A 52 -5.44 4.71 24.66
C GLU A 52 -5.52 3.66 23.54
N LEU A 53 -5.63 4.11 22.29
CA LEU A 53 -5.62 3.25 21.12
C LEU A 53 -4.36 2.39 21.06
N GLU A 54 -3.17 3.00 21.27
CA GLU A 54 -1.87 2.37 21.19
C GLU A 54 -1.63 1.37 22.33
N THR A 55 -1.92 1.76 23.57
CA THR A 55 -1.46 1.02 24.76
C THR A 55 -2.51 0.05 25.31
N ILE A 56 -3.80 0.25 25.00
CA ILE A 56 -4.90 -0.53 25.54
C ILE A 56 -5.67 -1.25 24.43
N LEU A 57 -6.26 -0.52 23.49
CA LEU A 57 -7.25 -1.09 22.58
C LEU A 57 -6.65 -2.03 21.54
N LEU A 58 -5.55 -1.65 20.85
CA LEU A 58 -4.91 -2.49 19.85
C LEU A 58 -4.28 -3.76 20.44
N PRO A 59 -3.54 -3.73 21.57
CA PRO A 59 -3.09 -4.95 22.25
C PRO A 59 -4.22 -5.87 22.67
N TYR A 60 -5.32 -5.29 23.20
CA TYR A 60 -6.48 -6.08 23.62
C TYR A 60 -7.21 -6.70 22.40
N LEU A 61 -7.35 -5.99 21.29
CA LEU A 61 -7.87 -6.53 20.03
C LEU A 61 -7.07 -7.76 19.58
N THR A 62 -5.73 -7.67 19.56
CA THR A 62 -4.86 -8.80 19.21
C THR A 62 -5.10 -9.99 20.12
N ALA A 63 -5.17 -9.78 21.44
CA ALA A 63 -5.42 -10.84 22.42
C ALA A 63 -6.80 -11.51 22.19
N ARG A 64 -7.83 -10.74 21.84
CA ARG A 64 -9.18 -11.28 21.59
C ARG A 64 -9.29 -12.03 20.27
N ILE A 65 -8.61 -11.58 19.21
CA ILE A 65 -8.48 -12.32 17.95
C ILE A 65 -7.81 -13.67 18.20
N ALA A 66 -6.73 -13.70 18.96
CA ALA A 66 -6.03 -14.95 19.32
C ALA A 66 -6.91 -15.88 20.19
N ALA A 67 -7.69 -15.32 21.12
CA ALA A 67 -8.61 -16.09 21.95
C ALA A 67 -9.77 -16.69 21.12
N LEU A 68 -10.31 -15.93 20.14
CA LEU A 68 -11.31 -16.45 19.21
C LEU A 68 -10.74 -17.59 18.36
N SER A 69 -9.53 -17.43 17.82
CA SER A 69 -8.82 -18.48 17.07
C SER A 69 -8.67 -19.77 17.89
N SER A 70 -8.30 -19.64 19.18
CA SER A 70 -8.16 -20.78 20.09
C SER A 70 -9.52 -21.44 20.39
N SER A 71 -10.60 -20.67 20.60
CA SER A 71 -11.94 -21.20 20.85
C SER A 71 -12.54 -21.94 19.64
N LEU A 72 -12.13 -21.55 18.43
CA LEU A 72 -12.46 -22.22 17.16
C LEU A 72 -11.53 -23.41 16.84
N ASN A 73 -10.53 -23.67 17.69
CA ASN A 73 -9.56 -24.76 17.51
C ASN A 73 -8.89 -24.77 16.11
N LEU A 74 -8.50 -23.57 15.64
CA LEU A 74 -7.97 -23.42 14.27
C LEU A 74 -6.60 -24.09 14.07
N ASN A 75 -5.81 -24.25 15.12
CA ASN A 75 -4.45 -24.82 15.04
C ASN A 75 -4.44 -26.35 15.01
N ASN A 76 -5.56 -27.01 15.24
CA ASN A 76 -5.62 -28.46 15.30
C ASN A 76 -6.30 -29.04 14.04
N PHE A 77 -5.48 -29.40 13.05
CA PHE A 77 -5.93 -30.03 11.80
C PHE A 77 -6.06 -31.57 11.92
N ALA A 78 -5.49 -32.17 12.98
CA ALA A 78 -5.45 -33.62 13.13
C ALA A 78 -6.73 -34.23 13.70
N ASN A 79 -7.54 -33.47 14.40
CA ASN A 79 -8.78 -33.94 15.00
C ASN A 79 -9.91 -33.94 13.97
N LYS A 80 -10.44 -35.16 13.69
CA LYS A 80 -11.63 -35.36 12.84
C LYS A 80 -12.89 -34.74 13.45
N ASP A 81 -12.92 -34.58 14.79
CA ASP A 81 -14.05 -33.95 15.49
C ASP A 81 -13.57 -32.58 16.03
N PRO A 82 -13.98 -31.46 15.40
CA PRO A 82 -13.61 -30.14 15.88
C PRO A 82 -14.36 -29.87 17.20
N ASP A 83 -13.63 -29.95 18.30
CA ASP A 83 -14.15 -29.58 19.63
C ASP A 83 -14.21 -28.06 19.73
N LEU A 84 -15.29 -27.46 19.22
CA LEU A 84 -15.56 -26.02 19.25
C LEU A 84 -16.08 -25.63 20.63
N ASN A 85 -15.40 -24.70 21.30
CA ASN A 85 -15.92 -24.13 22.53
C ASN A 85 -16.84 -22.93 22.22
N LEU A 86 -18.10 -23.22 21.88
CA LEU A 86 -19.09 -22.22 21.46
C LEU A 86 -19.35 -21.16 22.54
N THR A 87 -19.25 -21.51 23.82
CA THR A 87 -19.39 -20.52 24.91
C THR A 87 -18.26 -19.50 24.86
N LEU A 88 -17.03 -19.95 24.69
CA LEU A 88 -15.87 -19.05 24.54
C LEU A 88 -15.90 -18.27 23.22
N VAL A 89 -16.43 -18.87 22.15
CA VAL A 89 -16.67 -18.14 20.89
C VAL A 89 -17.61 -16.98 21.12
N LEU A 90 -18.77 -17.18 21.75
CA LEU A 90 -19.73 -16.11 22.05
C LEU A 90 -19.11 -15.01 22.90
N ILE A 91 -18.40 -15.37 23.97
CA ILE A 91 -17.73 -14.41 24.87
C ILE A 91 -16.68 -13.59 24.10
N ASN A 92 -15.79 -14.24 23.35
CA ASN A 92 -14.72 -13.55 22.62
C ASN A 92 -15.29 -12.67 21.50
N THR A 93 -16.34 -13.13 20.82
CA THR A 93 -17.02 -12.35 19.77
C THR A 93 -17.68 -11.10 20.35
N SER A 94 -18.36 -11.19 21.50
CA SER A 94 -18.95 -10.03 22.18
C SER A 94 -17.88 -9.02 22.63
N HIS A 95 -16.75 -9.50 23.16
CA HIS A 95 -15.65 -8.61 23.51
C HIS A 95 -15.02 -7.95 22.28
N LEU A 96 -14.90 -8.65 21.15
CA LEU A 96 -14.42 -8.07 19.90
C LEU A 96 -15.34 -6.95 19.42
N ASP A 97 -16.65 -7.11 19.49
CA ASP A 97 -17.61 -6.06 19.13
C ASP A 97 -17.41 -4.76 19.95
N ILE A 98 -17.29 -4.90 21.27
CA ILE A 98 -17.04 -3.76 22.17
C ILE A 98 -15.74 -3.04 21.78
N ILE A 99 -14.64 -3.79 21.66
CA ILE A 99 -13.33 -3.20 21.34
C ILE A 99 -13.31 -2.53 19.98
N LEU A 100 -13.90 -3.17 18.96
CA LEU A 100 -13.99 -2.58 17.63
C LEU A 100 -14.78 -1.27 17.66
N SER A 101 -15.86 -1.22 18.43
CA SER A 101 -16.66 0.00 18.61
C SER A 101 -15.86 1.11 19.30
N GLU A 102 -15.06 0.78 20.31
CA GLU A 102 -14.18 1.73 21.01
C GLU A 102 -13.04 2.21 20.10
N ILE A 103 -12.39 1.31 19.34
CA ILE A 103 -11.35 1.66 18.35
C ILE A 103 -11.95 2.63 17.32
N MET A 104 -13.11 2.31 16.77
CA MET A 104 -13.77 3.15 15.77
C MET A 104 -14.13 4.52 16.33
N TYR A 105 -14.64 4.57 17.56
CA TYR A 105 -14.92 5.83 18.25
C TYR A 105 -13.67 6.69 18.44
N CYS A 106 -12.57 6.09 18.92
CA CYS A 106 -11.29 6.80 19.07
C CYS A 106 -10.78 7.36 17.73
N ILE A 107 -10.81 6.53 16.68
CA ILE A 107 -10.37 6.94 15.34
C ILE A 107 -11.24 8.08 14.80
N GLU A 108 -12.56 7.96 14.89
CA GLU A 108 -13.49 9.00 14.46
C GLU A 108 -13.23 10.32 15.20
N LYS A 109 -13.11 10.29 16.53
CA LYS A 109 -12.84 11.49 17.33
C LYS A 109 -11.50 12.13 17.01
N VAL A 110 -10.46 11.33 16.72
CA VAL A 110 -9.13 11.85 16.39
C VAL A 110 -9.10 12.38 14.95
N THR A 111 -9.71 11.67 13.99
CA THR A 111 -9.57 11.97 12.56
C THR A 111 -10.61 12.94 12.02
N LEU A 112 -11.84 12.89 12.52
CA LEU A 112 -12.98 13.70 12.05
C LEU A 112 -13.47 14.70 13.12
N GLY A 113 -13.08 14.49 14.38
CA GLY A 113 -13.48 15.40 15.47
C GLY A 113 -12.90 16.79 15.23
N SER A 114 -13.77 17.78 15.03
CA SER A 114 -13.40 19.20 14.95
C SER A 114 -12.79 19.67 16.29
N PRO A 115 -11.81 20.60 16.25
CA PRO A 115 -11.20 21.20 15.07
C PRO A 115 -10.12 20.32 14.44
N LEU A 116 -9.97 20.40 13.10
CA LEU A 116 -8.89 19.78 12.37
C LEU A 116 -7.85 20.83 11.97
N PRO A 117 -6.54 20.50 12.02
CA PRO A 117 -5.50 21.42 11.57
C PRO A 117 -5.56 21.61 10.07
N THR A 118 -5.16 22.82 9.61
CA THR A 118 -4.88 23.04 8.18
C THR A 118 -3.66 22.26 7.75
N GLU A 119 -3.70 21.63 6.57
CA GLU A 119 -2.60 20.79 6.05
C GLU A 119 -1.29 21.59 5.85
N SER A 120 -1.41 22.90 5.56
CA SER A 120 -0.28 23.80 5.37
C SER A 120 0.44 24.21 6.66
N ASP A 121 -0.25 24.18 7.80
CA ASP A 121 0.23 24.79 9.05
C ASP A 121 0.38 23.80 10.21
N ASP A 122 0.21 22.51 9.98
CA ASP A 122 0.24 21.47 11.02
C ASP A 122 1.64 20.92 11.36
N HIS A 123 2.71 21.56 10.88
CA HIS A 123 4.09 21.09 11.06
C HIS A 123 4.51 20.90 12.53
N TYR A 124 3.88 21.62 13.47
CA TYR A 124 4.17 21.55 14.91
C TYR A 124 3.33 20.53 15.68
N LEU A 125 2.35 19.88 15.02
CA LEU A 125 1.36 19.03 15.70
C LEU A 125 1.84 17.58 15.97
N ASN A 126 3.08 17.25 15.65
CA ASN A 126 3.67 15.93 15.91
C ASN A 126 2.77 14.76 15.49
N ARG A 127 2.19 14.03 16.46
CA ARG A 127 1.31 12.86 16.23
C ARG A 127 -0.08 13.24 15.70
N CYS A 128 -0.49 14.51 15.83
CA CYS A 128 -1.81 15.01 15.46
C CYS A 128 -1.86 15.64 14.06
N LYS A 129 -0.88 15.37 13.20
CA LYS A 129 -0.90 15.81 11.80
C LYS A 129 -1.97 15.09 10.99
N ARG A 130 -2.61 15.82 10.08
CA ARG A 130 -3.63 15.26 9.19
C ARG A 130 -3.11 14.11 8.33
N PHE A 131 -1.84 14.15 7.91
CA PHE A 131 -1.14 13.04 7.25
C PHE A 131 -1.25 11.72 8.05
N ARG A 132 -0.99 11.76 9.36
CA ARG A 132 -1.07 10.58 10.23
C ARG A 132 -2.51 10.10 10.40
N PHE A 133 -3.45 11.03 10.50
CA PHE A 133 -4.87 10.72 10.63
C PHE A 133 -5.41 10.02 9.39
N SER A 134 -5.04 10.47 8.19
CA SER A 134 -5.39 9.81 6.92
C SER A 134 -4.84 8.38 6.85
N LEU A 135 -3.58 8.17 7.23
CA LEU A 135 -2.99 6.83 7.29
C LEU A 135 -3.68 5.94 8.35
N LEU A 136 -3.97 6.49 9.53
CA LEU A 136 -4.65 5.78 10.61
C LEU A 136 -6.04 5.31 10.16
N GLN A 137 -6.82 6.21 9.57
CA GLN A 137 -8.16 5.93 9.05
C GLN A 137 -8.11 4.85 7.97
N THR A 138 -7.21 4.97 7.00
CA THR A 138 -7.07 4.00 5.91
C THR A 138 -6.71 2.61 6.44
N ARG A 139 -5.69 2.50 7.30
CA ARG A 139 -5.24 1.20 7.84
C ARG A 139 -6.27 0.58 8.78
N ALA A 140 -6.99 1.40 9.56
CA ALA A 140 -8.08 0.91 10.42
C ALA A 140 -9.26 0.39 9.59
N THR A 141 -9.60 1.08 8.49
CA THR A 141 -10.62 0.62 7.55
C THR A 141 -10.29 -0.77 7.00
N ILE A 142 -9.06 -0.97 6.54
CA ILE A 142 -8.59 -2.27 6.04
C ILE A 142 -8.66 -3.34 7.15
N LEU A 143 -8.22 -3.02 8.38
CA LEU A 143 -8.26 -3.94 9.51
C LEU A 143 -9.69 -4.36 9.83
N VAL A 144 -10.59 -3.40 10.02
CA VAL A 144 -11.95 -3.67 10.52
C VAL A 144 -12.82 -4.25 9.40
N ARG A 145 -12.89 -3.57 8.26
CA ARG A 145 -13.81 -3.91 7.17
C ARG A 145 -13.38 -5.14 6.36
N GLU A 146 -12.09 -5.24 6.04
CA GLU A 146 -11.61 -6.26 5.10
C GLU A 146 -11.06 -7.50 5.82
N ASN A 147 -10.69 -7.38 7.10
CA ASN A 147 -10.09 -8.49 7.83
C ASN A 147 -10.94 -8.96 9.00
N VAL A 148 -11.25 -8.11 9.99
CA VAL A 148 -11.99 -8.58 11.19
C VAL A 148 -13.44 -8.92 10.85
N SER A 149 -14.12 -8.16 9.98
CA SER A 149 -15.45 -8.54 9.51
C SER A 149 -15.42 -9.88 8.77
N LEU A 150 -14.44 -10.09 7.89
CA LEU A 150 -14.27 -11.36 7.19
C LEU A 150 -13.95 -12.52 8.17
N LEU A 151 -13.24 -12.25 9.28
CA LEU A 151 -13.02 -13.23 10.35
C LEU A 151 -14.34 -13.68 10.96
N PHE A 152 -15.28 -12.77 11.22
CA PHE A 152 -16.62 -13.12 11.72
C PHE A 152 -17.38 -14.00 10.71
N GLN A 153 -17.37 -13.64 9.43
CA GLN A 153 -18.00 -14.42 8.37
C GLN A 153 -17.42 -15.85 8.30
N LYS A 154 -16.10 -15.97 8.24
CA LYS A 154 -15.45 -17.30 8.13
C LYS A 154 -15.60 -18.13 9.39
N SER A 155 -15.64 -17.50 10.57
CA SER A 155 -15.96 -18.19 11.82
C SER A 155 -17.39 -18.75 11.83
N SER A 156 -18.36 -17.99 11.32
CA SER A 156 -19.74 -18.44 11.14
C SER A 156 -19.83 -19.63 10.17
N GLU A 157 -19.18 -19.55 9.00
CA GLU A 157 -19.11 -20.64 8.01
C GLU A 157 -18.49 -21.91 8.61
N LEU A 158 -17.43 -21.75 9.43
CA LEU A 158 -16.77 -22.88 10.09
C LEU A 158 -17.72 -23.60 11.08
N ILE A 159 -18.42 -22.84 11.93
CA ILE A 159 -19.36 -23.39 12.90
C ILE A 159 -20.49 -24.13 12.18
N GLN A 160 -21.03 -23.56 11.10
CA GLN A 160 -22.06 -24.21 10.29
C GLN A 160 -21.54 -25.53 9.66
N ALA A 161 -20.35 -25.50 9.05
CA ALA A 161 -19.76 -26.69 8.44
C ALA A 161 -19.51 -27.81 9.49
N CYS A 162 -19.01 -27.45 10.69
CA CYS A 162 -18.82 -28.41 11.79
C CYS A 162 -20.15 -28.97 12.29
N THR A 163 -21.21 -28.16 12.35
CA THR A 163 -22.55 -28.63 12.76
C THR A 163 -23.11 -29.62 11.73
N THR A 164 -23.01 -29.31 10.44
CA THR A 164 -23.46 -30.20 9.34
C THR A 164 -22.67 -31.51 9.30
N SER A 165 -21.36 -31.48 9.54
CA SER A 165 -20.51 -32.68 9.56
C SER A 165 -20.80 -33.62 10.73
N ARG A 166 -21.39 -33.15 11.82
CA ARG A 166 -21.86 -34.04 12.91
C ARG A 166 -23.03 -34.95 12.50
N ASP A 167 -23.82 -34.51 11.53
CA ASP A 167 -24.97 -35.30 11.02
C ASP A 167 -24.50 -36.40 10.05
N ASP A 168 -23.32 -36.22 9.39
CA ASP A 168 -22.70 -37.21 8.49
C ASP A 168 -21.18 -37.24 8.64
N PRO A 169 -20.67 -37.89 9.71
CA PRO A 169 -19.21 -37.85 10.06
C PRO A 169 -18.35 -38.68 9.07
N ALA A 170 -18.93 -39.55 8.27
CA ALA A 170 -18.20 -40.39 7.31
C ALA A 170 -17.93 -39.69 5.97
N ASN A 171 -18.52 -38.53 5.74
CA ASN A 171 -18.40 -37.79 4.47
C ASN A 171 -17.03 -37.06 4.38
N SER A 172 -16.16 -37.60 3.52
CA SER A 172 -14.82 -37.03 3.31
C SER A 172 -14.84 -35.63 2.70
N GLU A 173 -15.87 -35.27 1.93
CA GLU A 173 -16.02 -33.94 1.34
C GLU A 173 -16.32 -32.89 2.41
N HIS A 174 -17.17 -33.20 3.39
CA HIS A 174 -17.42 -32.32 4.52
C HIS A 174 -16.15 -32.07 5.34
N GLN A 175 -15.34 -33.10 5.56
CA GLN A 175 -14.06 -32.94 6.28
C GLN A 175 -13.04 -32.10 5.51
N ALA A 176 -12.92 -32.28 4.19
CA ALA A 176 -12.07 -31.45 3.35
C ALA A 176 -12.51 -29.98 3.41
N ARG A 177 -13.81 -29.69 3.27
CA ARG A 177 -14.36 -28.34 3.38
C ARG A 177 -14.07 -27.68 4.73
N ILE A 178 -14.17 -28.41 5.85
CA ILE A 178 -13.83 -27.89 7.18
C ILE A 178 -12.34 -27.51 7.24
N CYS A 179 -11.44 -28.32 6.69
CA CYS A 179 -10.00 -28.02 6.64
C CYS A 179 -9.74 -26.75 5.83
N ASP A 180 -10.35 -26.60 4.66
CA ASP A 180 -10.19 -25.40 3.80
C ASP A 180 -10.67 -24.13 4.51
N ILE A 181 -11.84 -24.18 5.19
CA ILE A 181 -12.37 -23.04 5.95
C ILE A 181 -11.45 -22.71 7.14
N LYS A 182 -10.93 -23.73 7.85
CA LYS A 182 -9.99 -23.50 8.95
C LYS A 182 -8.72 -22.82 8.47
N GLU A 183 -8.13 -23.27 7.38
CA GLU A 183 -6.92 -22.67 6.80
C GLU A 183 -7.18 -21.22 6.39
N ALA A 184 -8.27 -20.96 5.67
CA ALA A 184 -8.67 -19.61 5.29
C ALA A 184 -8.89 -18.70 6.53
N THR A 185 -9.55 -19.20 7.57
CA THR A 185 -9.79 -18.47 8.82
C THR A 185 -8.48 -18.16 9.53
N LEU A 186 -7.54 -19.11 9.59
CA LEU A 186 -6.21 -18.92 10.20
C LEU A 186 -5.39 -17.86 9.45
N MET A 187 -5.45 -17.85 8.12
CA MET A 187 -4.83 -16.80 7.31
C MET A 187 -5.38 -15.41 7.66
N ILE A 188 -6.70 -15.28 7.82
CA ILE A 188 -7.34 -14.00 8.20
C ILE A 188 -6.91 -13.58 9.61
N VAL A 189 -6.86 -14.50 10.59
CA VAL A 189 -6.35 -14.24 11.93
C VAL A 189 -4.94 -13.67 11.88
N ASN A 190 -4.04 -14.32 11.14
CA ASN A 190 -2.65 -13.87 11.00
C ASN A 190 -2.55 -12.49 10.34
N ASN A 191 -3.36 -12.23 9.30
CA ASN A 191 -3.40 -10.93 8.65
C ASN A 191 -3.96 -9.85 9.58
N SER A 192 -5.02 -10.13 10.34
CA SER A 192 -5.59 -9.21 11.32
C SER A 192 -4.56 -8.83 12.40
N CYS A 193 -3.80 -9.80 12.92
CA CYS A 193 -2.72 -9.54 13.88
C CYS A 193 -1.59 -8.68 13.27
N LYS A 194 -1.20 -8.94 12.02
CA LYS A 194 -0.20 -8.12 11.30
C LYS A 194 -0.69 -6.69 11.10
N LEU A 195 -1.93 -6.50 10.70
CA LEU A 195 -2.53 -5.17 10.52
C LEU A 195 -2.67 -4.41 11.83
N THR A 196 -3.05 -5.09 12.92
CA THR A 196 -3.08 -4.48 14.26
C THR A 196 -1.68 -4.02 14.68
N SER A 197 -0.64 -4.85 14.45
CA SER A 197 0.75 -4.47 14.70
C SER A 197 1.19 -3.30 13.81
N SER A 198 0.75 -3.25 12.56
CA SER A 198 1.02 -2.14 11.64
C SER A 198 0.39 -0.83 12.12
N LEU A 199 -0.82 -0.87 12.69
CA LEU A 199 -1.45 0.29 13.32
C LEU A 199 -0.69 0.77 14.57
N THR A 200 -0.29 -0.15 15.44
CA THR A 200 0.56 0.19 16.60
C THR A 200 1.86 0.84 16.16
N ASN A 201 2.53 0.28 15.17
CA ASN A 201 3.76 0.84 14.61
C ASN A 201 3.54 2.24 14.00
N LEU A 202 2.39 2.49 13.33
CA LEU A 202 2.05 3.81 12.80
C LEU A 202 1.97 4.85 13.92
N LEU A 203 1.41 4.49 15.07
CA LEU A 203 1.29 5.38 16.21
C LEU A 203 2.65 5.70 16.87
N GLN A 204 3.62 4.80 16.79
CA GLN A 204 4.95 4.92 17.41
C GLN A 204 6.01 5.56 16.50
N LYS A 205 5.92 5.34 15.20
CA LYS A 205 6.92 5.80 14.23
C LYS A 205 6.90 7.31 14.04
N THR A 206 8.05 7.86 13.64
CA THR A 206 8.16 9.25 13.16
C THR A 206 7.51 9.39 11.77
N ASP A 207 7.15 10.62 11.37
CA ASP A 207 6.57 10.88 10.04
C ASP A 207 7.47 10.41 8.91
N VAL A 208 8.78 10.65 9.04
CA VAL A 208 9.78 10.18 8.06
C VAL A 208 9.81 8.66 7.97
N ALA A 209 9.74 7.95 9.11
CA ALA A 209 9.71 6.49 9.10
C ALA A 209 8.45 5.94 8.43
N LEU A 210 7.32 6.64 8.53
CA LEU A 210 6.08 6.28 7.82
C LEU A 210 6.23 6.48 6.31
N VAL A 211 6.79 7.60 5.87
CA VAL A 211 7.10 7.85 4.45
C VAL A 211 8.07 6.80 3.90
N GLN A 212 9.12 6.45 4.66
CA GLN A 212 10.09 5.42 4.28
C GLN A 212 9.44 4.04 4.10
N GLU A 213 8.46 3.70 4.94
CA GLU A 213 7.70 2.45 4.84
C GLU A 213 6.88 2.39 3.54
N GLU A 214 6.17 3.48 3.20
CA GLU A 214 5.42 3.59 1.93
C GLU A 214 6.37 3.52 0.72
N TRP A 215 7.55 4.12 0.79
CA TRP A 215 8.55 4.06 -0.26
C TRP A 215 9.14 2.66 -0.44
N LEU A 216 9.34 1.92 0.65
CA LEU A 216 9.80 0.54 0.58
C LEU A 216 8.78 -0.36 -0.11
N ALA A 217 7.49 -0.20 0.23
CA ALA A 217 6.40 -0.90 -0.45
C ALA A 217 6.34 -0.54 -1.95
N THR A 218 6.50 0.75 -2.26
CA THR A 218 6.54 1.25 -3.64
C THR A 218 7.77 0.72 -4.41
N ALA A 219 8.94 0.61 -3.77
CA ALA A 219 10.14 0.06 -4.38
C ALA A 219 9.99 -1.41 -4.80
N GLN A 220 9.13 -2.17 -4.12
CA GLN A 220 8.83 -3.55 -4.51
C GLN A 220 8.03 -3.61 -5.81
N SER A 221 7.16 -2.64 -6.09
CA SER A 221 6.37 -2.58 -7.33
C SER A 221 7.19 -2.22 -8.58
N ILE A 222 8.42 -1.69 -8.41
CA ILE A 222 9.36 -1.47 -9.54
C ILE A 222 9.67 -2.78 -10.28
N ASN A 223 9.60 -3.92 -9.61
CA ASN A 223 9.88 -5.20 -10.25
C ASN A 223 8.91 -5.48 -11.39
N SER A 224 7.64 -5.08 -11.28
CA SER A 224 6.66 -5.23 -12.38
C SER A 224 7.04 -4.40 -13.61
N VAL A 225 7.56 -3.19 -13.41
CA VAL A 225 8.08 -2.35 -14.52
C VAL A 225 9.28 -3.01 -15.19
N LEU A 226 10.19 -3.58 -14.38
CA LEU A 226 11.35 -4.31 -14.91
C LEU A 226 10.94 -5.57 -15.68
N GLU A 227 9.91 -6.27 -15.26
CA GLU A 227 9.34 -7.43 -15.99
C GLU A 227 8.77 -7.00 -17.35
N LEU A 228 8.00 -5.90 -17.40
CA LEU A 228 7.51 -5.36 -18.67
C LEU A 228 8.65 -4.94 -19.60
N LEU A 229 9.69 -4.29 -19.07
CA LEU A 229 10.91 -3.96 -19.83
C LEU A 229 11.64 -5.20 -20.34
N ALA A 230 11.74 -6.25 -19.54
CA ALA A 230 12.34 -7.51 -19.94
C ALA A 230 11.55 -8.17 -21.07
N HIS A 231 10.23 -8.09 -21.05
CA HIS A 231 9.34 -8.61 -22.10
C HIS A 231 9.60 -7.92 -23.45
N ILE A 232 9.70 -6.58 -23.45
CA ILE A 232 10.01 -5.82 -24.68
C ILE A 232 11.43 -6.13 -25.19
N ASN A 233 12.39 -6.31 -24.30
CA ASN A 233 13.80 -6.48 -24.66
C ASN A 233 14.20 -7.91 -25.06
N ASN A 234 13.37 -8.92 -24.77
CA ASN A 234 13.66 -10.33 -25.01
C ASN A 234 12.68 -10.96 -26.00
N PRO A 235 12.87 -10.75 -27.31
CA PRO A 235 11.95 -11.22 -28.35
C PRO A 235 11.91 -12.76 -28.50
N SER A 236 12.73 -13.50 -27.74
CA SER A 236 12.84 -14.96 -27.85
C SER A 236 11.63 -15.74 -27.32
N ILE A 237 10.71 -15.09 -26.62
CA ILE A 237 9.54 -15.77 -26.01
C ILE A 237 8.38 -15.92 -27.02
N GLU A 238 8.38 -15.16 -28.11
CA GLU A 238 7.26 -15.14 -29.09
C GLU A 238 7.49 -15.95 -30.37
N SER A 239 8.54 -16.79 -30.48
CA SER A 239 8.81 -17.55 -31.71
C SER A 239 7.79 -18.67 -32.01
N ASN A 240 6.75 -18.84 -31.15
CA ASN A 240 5.73 -19.91 -31.31
C ASN A 240 4.32 -19.41 -31.71
N LEU A 241 4.12 -18.10 -31.94
CA LEU A 241 2.88 -17.62 -32.53
C LEU A 241 3.00 -17.63 -34.05
N GLU A 242 2.11 -18.38 -34.71
CA GLU A 242 2.01 -18.64 -36.13
C GLU A 242 2.31 -17.39 -36.98
N ARG A 243 3.43 -17.43 -37.71
CA ARG A 243 3.81 -16.40 -38.67
C ARG A 243 2.95 -16.58 -39.93
N ASP A 244 2.02 -15.69 -40.15
CA ASP A 244 1.37 -15.54 -41.44
C ASP A 244 2.41 -14.97 -42.44
N PRO A 245 2.74 -15.71 -43.54
CA PRO A 245 3.84 -15.33 -44.41
C PRO A 245 3.60 -14.13 -45.32
N THR A 246 2.40 -13.54 -45.30
CA THR A 246 1.96 -12.55 -46.31
C THR A 246 2.29 -11.09 -45.97
N HIS A 247 2.81 -10.76 -44.75
CA HIS A 247 3.08 -9.40 -44.28
C HIS A 247 4.52 -9.12 -43.85
N ILE A 248 5.52 -9.61 -44.59
CA ILE A 248 6.90 -9.74 -44.08
C ILE A 248 7.77 -8.47 -44.22
N VAL A 249 7.40 -7.43 -44.97
CA VAL A 249 8.40 -6.41 -45.38
C VAL A 249 8.49 -5.18 -44.46
N ASP A 250 7.45 -4.84 -43.73
CA ASP A 250 7.45 -3.60 -42.86
C ASP A 250 7.51 -3.87 -41.34
N ASN A 251 7.37 -5.14 -40.95
CA ASN A 251 7.19 -5.56 -39.56
C ASN A 251 8.41 -5.39 -38.66
N GLY A 252 9.60 -5.23 -39.17
CA GLY A 252 10.84 -5.18 -38.38
C GLY A 252 11.21 -3.80 -37.82
N LYS A 253 10.80 -2.73 -38.49
CA LYS A 253 11.22 -1.37 -38.12
C LYS A 253 10.47 -0.85 -36.88
N ASN A 254 9.13 -1.01 -36.83
CA ASN A 254 8.32 -0.55 -35.70
C ASN A 254 8.74 -1.27 -34.41
N ARG A 255 8.86 -2.60 -34.43
CA ARG A 255 9.30 -3.39 -33.27
C ARG A 255 10.69 -2.99 -32.78
N LYS A 256 11.65 -2.78 -33.72
CA LYS A 256 13.00 -2.32 -33.35
C LYS A 256 12.95 -0.98 -32.65
N HIS A 257 12.19 -0.04 -33.18
CA HIS A 257 12.03 1.29 -32.57
C HIS A 257 11.39 1.22 -31.19
N ILE A 258 10.32 0.42 -31.01
CA ILE A 258 9.68 0.21 -29.70
C ILE A 258 10.68 -0.39 -28.70
N VAL A 259 11.52 -1.34 -29.13
CA VAL A 259 12.58 -1.91 -28.29
C VAL A 259 13.62 -0.86 -27.91
N GLU A 260 14.03 0.01 -28.81
CA GLU A 260 14.98 1.10 -28.53
C GLU A 260 14.39 2.11 -27.55
N VAL A 261 13.13 2.51 -27.73
CA VAL A 261 12.39 3.36 -26.77
C VAL A 261 12.28 2.64 -25.42
N GLY A 262 11.88 1.38 -25.36
CA GLY A 262 11.82 0.59 -24.13
C GLY A 262 13.17 0.52 -23.40
N ARG A 263 14.27 0.33 -24.13
CA ARG A 263 15.65 0.33 -23.55
C ARG A 263 16.01 1.67 -22.94
N SER A 264 15.55 2.77 -23.52
CA SER A 264 15.84 4.11 -23.02
C SER A 264 15.17 4.42 -21.67
N PHE A 265 14.15 3.62 -21.25
CA PHE A 265 13.55 3.72 -19.92
C PHE A 265 14.36 3.04 -18.81
N ILE A 266 15.26 2.10 -19.15
CA ILE A 266 16.05 1.36 -18.13
C ILE A 266 16.82 2.29 -17.18
N PRO A 267 17.51 3.35 -17.64
CA PRO A 267 18.19 4.29 -16.76
C PRO A 267 17.24 4.94 -15.74
N PHE A 268 16.05 5.35 -16.15
CA PHE A 268 15.07 5.99 -15.26
C PHE A 268 14.60 5.05 -14.17
N VAL A 269 14.21 3.82 -14.52
CA VAL A 269 13.78 2.80 -13.55
C VAL A 269 14.91 2.52 -12.55
N LYS A 270 16.16 2.47 -12.99
CA LYS A 270 17.33 2.30 -12.12
C LYS A 270 17.52 3.51 -11.19
N LEU A 271 17.38 4.74 -11.69
CA LEU A 271 17.53 5.96 -10.88
C LEU A 271 16.42 6.09 -9.82
N ILE A 272 15.16 5.79 -10.19
CA ILE A 272 14.04 5.75 -9.25
C ILE A 272 14.30 4.69 -8.17
N ARG A 273 14.73 3.49 -8.58
CA ARG A 273 15.05 2.43 -7.64
C ARG A 273 16.16 2.85 -6.67
N LEU A 274 17.20 3.51 -7.17
CA LEU A 274 18.29 4.04 -6.33
C LEU A 274 17.79 5.09 -5.36
N LEU A 275 16.94 6.03 -5.81
CA LEU A 275 16.32 7.04 -4.95
C LEU A 275 15.52 6.37 -3.82
N LEU A 276 14.61 5.47 -4.17
CA LEU A 276 13.74 4.81 -3.19
C LEU A 276 14.53 3.96 -2.20
N TYR A 277 15.48 3.15 -2.66
CA TYR A 277 16.31 2.33 -1.77
C TYR A 277 17.22 3.17 -0.88
N LYS A 278 17.78 4.28 -1.37
CA LYS A 278 18.65 5.14 -0.57
C LYS A 278 17.92 5.72 0.65
N ILE A 279 16.65 6.08 0.48
CA ILE A 279 15.85 6.70 1.54
C ILE A 279 15.16 5.64 2.43
N SER A 280 14.63 4.55 1.84
CA SER A 280 13.82 3.57 2.57
C SER A 280 14.64 2.53 3.33
N THR A 281 15.89 2.23 2.91
CA THR A 281 16.73 1.25 3.61
C THR A 281 17.50 1.92 4.73
N THR A 282 16.91 2.04 5.90
CA THR A 282 17.64 2.24 7.14
C THR A 282 18.21 0.89 7.58
N SER A 283 19.45 0.57 7.21
CA SER A 283 20.17 -0.48 7.92
C SER A 283 20.52 0.04 9.32
N GLU A 284 20.71 -0.87 10.29
CA GLU A 284 21.06 -0.55 11.71
C GLU A 284 22.22 0.43 11.86
N ASN A 285 22.99 0.68 10.80
CA ASN A 285 24.14 1.59 10.76
C ASN A 285 23.89 2.87 9.93
N LYS A 286 22.66 3.16 9.50
CA LYS A 286 22.35 4.41 8.79
C LYS A 286 21.65 5.39 9.71
N LEU A 287 22.13 6.64 9.66
CA LEU A 287 21.62 7.73 10.44
C LEU A 287 20.11 7.92 10.21
N PRO A 288 19.30 7.95 11.27
CA PRO A 288 17.89 8.30 11.13
C PRO A 288 17.78 9.73 10.61
N PHE A 289 16.77 10.01 9.77
CA PHE A 289 16.49 11.34 9.31
C PHE A 289 15.63 12.11 10.31
N ILE A 290 15.92 13.38 10.50
CA ILE A 290 15.04 14.31 11.21
C ILE A 290 14.24 15.12 10.19
N SER A 291 12.94 15.17 10.39
CA SER A 291 12.03 16.09 9.71
C SER A 291 11.46 17.05 10.73
N ASN A 292 12.10 18.19 10.91
CA ASN A 292 11.67 19.13 11.95
C ASN A 292 10.57 20.11 11.52
N THR A 293 10.19 20.13 10.24
CA THR A 293 9.33 21.21 9.71
C THR A 293 8.37 20.80 8.60
N MET A 294 8.21 19.50 8.32
CA MET A 294 7.26 19.09 7.29
C MET A 294 5.82 19.14 7.81
N ASN A 295 4.96 19.83 7.06
CA ASN A 295 3.52 19.80 7.23
C ASN A 295 2.90 18.64 6.44
N THR A 296 1.59 18.42 6.59
CA THR A 296 0.85 17.35 5.91
C THR A 296 1.00 17.42 4.39
N ASP A 297 0.87 18.60 3.75
CA ASP A 297 1.00 18.73 2.30
C ASP A 297 2.31 18.15 1.75
N LYS A 298 3.41 18.38 2.47
CA LYS A 298 4.74 17.92 2.06
C LYS A 298 4.95 16.45 2.33
N LEU A 299 4.44 15.96 3.48
CA LEU A 299 4.49 14.54 3.82
C LEU A 299 3.66 13.71 2.82
N ASP A 300 2.47 14.19 2.47
CA ASP A 300 1.60 13.55 1.49
C ASP A 300 2.23 13.51 0.10
N ARG A 301 2.84 14.62 -0.34
CA ARG A 301 3.56 14.64 -1.62
C ARG A 301 4.73 13.68 -1.61
N LEU A 302 5.57 13.70 -0.57
CA LEU A 302 6.68 12.75 -0.44
C LEU A 302 6.22 11.30 -0.41
N SER A 303 5.11 11.00 0.25
CA SER A 303 4.54 9.65 0.31
C SER A 303 3.99 9.20 -1.04
N ARG A 304 3.26 10.07 -1.76
CA ARG A 304 2.55 9.73 -3.00
C ARG A 304 3.41 9.79 -4.26
N ASN A 305 4.33 10.75 -4.34
CA ASN A 305 5.09 11.00 -5.57
C ASN A 305 5.79 9.76 -6.15
N PRO A 306 6.47 8.91 -5.36
CA PRO A 306 7.09 7.70 -5.90
C PRO A 306 6.07 6.73 -6.52
N LYS A 307 4.88 6.62 -5.92
CA LYS A 307 3.80 5.78 -6.42
C LYS A 307 3.27 6.32 -7.75
N VAL A 308 3.03 7.63 -7.84
CA VAL A 308 2.61 8.31 -9.09
C VAL A 308 3.63 8.08 -10.20
N ILE A 309 4.92 8.22 -9.93
CA ILE A 309 5.99 7.95 -10.89
C ILE A 309 5.94 6.50 -11.39
N ILE A 310 5.80 5.53 -10.50
CA ILE A 310 5.80 4.11 -10.87
C ILE A 310 4.53 3.73 -11.63
N GLU A 311 3.37 4.25 -11.23
CA GLU A 311 2.11 4.04 -11.93
C GLU A 311 2.16 4.61 -13.36
N ALA A 312 2.66 5.83 -13.53
CA ALA A 312 2.83 6.44 -14.84
C ALA A 312 3.81 5.66 -15.72
N LEU A 313 4.96 5.23 -15.17
CA LEU A 313 5.90 4.37 -15.88
C LEU A 313 5.27 3.02 -16.27
N THR A 314 4.49 2.43 -15.40
CA THR A 314 3.80 1.16 -15.66
C THR A 314 2.83 1.30 -16.83
N LEU A 315 2.03 2.37 -16.86
CA LEU A 315 1.09 2.66 -17.95
C LEU A 315 1.81 2.88 -19.27
N LEU A 316 2.90 3.65 -19.27
CA LEU A 316 3.73 3.86 -20.47
C LEU A 316 4.31 2.52 -20.98
N MET A 317 4.83 1.68 -20.07
CA MET A 317 5.38 0.38 -20.44
C MET A 317 4.31 -0.58 -20.99
N GLN A 318 3.12 -0.61 -20.39
CA GLN A 318 1.99 -1.40 -20.89
C GLN A 318 1.57 -0.94 -22.30
N GLY A 319 1.55 0.36 -22.53
CA GLY A 319 1.32 0.93 -23.87
C GLY A 319 2.35 0.46 -24.90
N LEU A 320 3.65 0.52 -24.56
CA LEU A 320 4.72 0.03 -25.43
C LEU A 320 4.65 -1.49 -25.69
N VAL A 321 4.30 -2.29 -24.67
CA VAL A 321 4.07 -3.74 -24.84
C VAL A 321 2.93 -3.99 -25.82
N THR A 322 1.84 -3.27 -25.70
CA THR A 322 0.68 -3.40 -26.59
C THR A 322 1.05 -3.02 -28.03
N LEU A 323 1.78 -1.91 -28.25
CA LEU A 323 2.26 -1.50 -29.56
C LEU A 323 3.24 -2.54 -30.16
N TYR A 324 4.11 -3.14 -29.33
CA TYR A 324 5.01 -4.20 -29.74
C TYR A 324 4.28 -5.47 -30.20
N GLN A 325 3.27 -5.90 -29.42
CA GLN A 325 2.45 -7.08 -29.74
C GLN A 325 1.61 -6.88 -30.99
N THR A 326 0.98 -5.72 -31.14
CA THR A 326 0.16 -5.37 -32.29
C THR A 326 0.95 -4.89 -33.52
N ASN A 327 2.28 -4.75 -33.37
CA ASN A 327 3.19 -4.22 -34.40
C ASN A 327 2.76 -2.85 -34.95
N GLN A 328 2.21 -1.99 -34.10
CA GLN A 328 1.82 -0.64 -34.48
C GLN A 328 2.96 0.35 -34.26
N PRO A 329 3.09 1.39 -35.10
CA PRO A 329 4.06 2.45 -34.86
C PRO A 329 3.65 3.30 -33.65
N ILE A 330 4.62 3.94 -33.01
CA ILE A 330 4.38 4.95 -31.98
C ILE A 330 3.86 6.20 -32.70
N ARG A 331 2.54 6.47 -32.58
CA ARG A 331 1.89 7.63 -33.24
C ARG A 331 1.89 8.88 -32.39
N ASP A 332 1.68 8.72 -31.08
CA ASP A 332 1.52 9.82 -30.13
C ASP A 332 2.82 10.11 -29.36
N GLN A 333 3.89 10.44 -30.12
CA GLN A 333 5.20 10.74 -29.52
C GLN A 333 5.13 11.94 -28.56
N ASP A 334 4.34 12.97 -28.94
CA ASP A 334 4.19 14.18 -28.12
C ASP A 334 3.49 13.88 -26.79
N GLN A 335 2.50 12.96 -26.77
CA GLN A 335 1.83 12.54 -25.53
C GLN A 335 2.80 11.76 -24.63
N ILE A 336 3.57 10.84 -25.17
CA ILE A 336 4.59 10.09 -24.40
C ILE A 336 5.62 11.06 -23.81
N CYS A 337 6.04 12.08 -24.55
CA CYS A 337 6.95 13.09 -24.04
C CYS A 337 6.30 13.93 -22.92
N ALA A 338 5.04 14.33 -23.07
CA ALA A 338 4.33 15.10 -22.04
C ALA A 338 4.12 14.29 -20.75
N ASP A 339 3.72 13.02 -20.86
CA ASP A 339 3.61 12.12 -19.70
C ASP A 339 4.94 11.96 -19.00
N PHE A 340 6.03 11.86 -19.79
CA PHE A 340 7.38 11.72 -19.27
C PHE A 340 7.90 13.01 -18.62
N ASP A 341 7.52 14.17 -19.12
CA ASP A 341 7.84 15.46 -18.51
C ASP A 341 7.17 15.59 -17.12
N THR A 342 5.93 15.13 -16.99
CA THR A 342 5.23 15.06 -15.69
C THR A 342 5.96 14.15 -14.69
N ILE A 343 6.44 12.96 -15.13
CA ILE A 343 7.27 12.09 -14.31
C ILE A 343 8.56 12.80 -13.89
N THR A 344 9.20 13.52 -14.81
CA THR A 344 10.44 14.26 -14.57
C THR A 344 10.22 15.36 -13.53
N GLU A 345 9.18 16.16 -13.65
CA GLU A 345 8.83 17.21 -12.68
C GLU A 345 8.56 16.63 -11.30
N THR A 346 7.83 15.50 -11.23
CA THR A 346 7.53 14.79 -9.98
C THR A 346 8.80 14.26 -9.33
N PHE A 347 9.73 13.67 -10.11
CA PHE A 347 11.03 13.20 -9.63
C PHE A 347 11.89 14.34 -9.08
N HIS A 348 11.95 15.48 -9.80
CA HIS A 348 12.71 16.65 -9.37
C HIS A 348 12.14 17.28 -8.09
N SER A 349 10.81 17.47 -8.04
CA SER A 349 10.17 18.03 -6.85
C SER A 349 10.39 17.14 -5.62
N THR A 350 10.31 15.82 -5.79
CA THR A 350 10.58 14.84 -4.74
C THR A 350 12.03 14.93 -4.26
N SER A 351 13.00 14.98 -5.19
CA SER A 351 14.43 15.12 -4.84
C SER A 351 14.72 16.40 -4.10
N LEU A 352 14.11 17.53 -4.51
CA LEU A 352 14.25 18.83 -3.83
C LEU A 352 13.63 18.81 -2.42
N ASP A 353 12.44 18.22 -2.26
CA ASP A 353 11.78 18.10 -0.94
C ASP A 353 12.63 17.24 0.01
N ILE A 354 13.24 16.14 -0.49
CA ILE A 354 14.18 15.33 0.30
C ILE A 354 15.38 16.18 0.75
N CYS A 355 16.05 16.85 -0.17
CA CYS A 355 17.23 17.68 0.17
C CYS A 355 16.89 18.79 1.16
N ARG A 356 15.68 19.35 1.08
CA ARG A 356 15.26 20.49 1.88
C ARG A 356 14.83 20.10 3.29
N TYR A 357 14.17 18.96 3.44
CA TYR A 357 13.47 18.60 4.67
C TYR A 357 14.04 17.39 5.40
N LEU A 358 14.76 16.50 4.71
CA LEU A 358 15.37 15.34 5.33
C LEU A 358 16.85 15.64 5.64
N VAL A 359 17.12 15.97 6.88
CA VAL A 359 18.49 16.18 7.37
C VAL A 359 18.92 14.89 8.07
N PRO A 360 20.05 14.27 7.66
CA PRO A 360 20.60 13.12 8.38
C PRO A 360 20.91 13.51 9.83
N LEU A 361 20.51 12.67 10.78
CA LEU A 361 20.92 12.84 12.19
C LEU A 361 22.44 12.72 12.29
N ARG A 362 23.08 13.74 12.82
CA ARG A 362 24.53 13.73 13.06
C ARG A 362 24.91 12.69 14.10
N ASP A 363 25.83 11.81 13.75
CA ASP A 363 26.70 11.21 14.75
C ASP A 363 27.68 12.31 15.21
N PRO A 364 27.73 12.65 16.51
CA PRO A 364 28.67 13.71 17.02
C PRO A 364 30.14 13.41 16.72
N SER A 365 30.45 12.14 16.35
CA SER A 365 31.79 11.69 15.99
C SER A 365 32.06 11.66 14.48
N ALA A 366 31.03 11.90 13.64
CA ALA A 366 31.17 11.88 12.20
C ALA A 366 31.46 13.28 11.65
N ASP A 367 32.50 13.42 10.85
CA ASP A 367 32.93 14.65 10.18
C ASP A 367 31.80 15.30 9.36
N LEU A 368 31.89 16.64 9.21
CA LEU A 368 31.05 17.51 8.35
C LEU A 368 30.82 16.99 6.89
N LEU A 369 31.52 15.94 6.51
CA LEU A 369 31.48 15.35 5.16
C LEU A 369 30.11 14.78 4.76
N TRP A 370 29.29 14.33 5.70
CA TRP A 370 28.05 13.60 5.38
C TRP A 370 26.92 14.46 4.83
N GLU A 371 26.78 15.71 5.29
CA GLU A 371 25.77 16.64 4.76
C GLU A 371 26.06 16.96 3.29
N ASN A 372 27.36 17.14 2.96
CA ASN A 372 27.81 17.38 1.60
C ASN A 372 27.58 16.13 0.74
N ILE A 373 27.97 14.93 1.20
CA ILE A 373 27.79 13.67 0.47
C ILE A 373 26.31 13.37 0.21
N PHE A 374 25.40 13.70 1.14
CA PHE A 374 23.98 13.51 0.97
C PHE A 374 23.41 14.47 -0.11
N GLY A 375 23.75 15.75 -0.04
CA GLY A 375 23.39 16.75 -1.04
C GLY A 375 23.95 16.42 -2.43
N ASP A 376 25.24 16.10 -2.51
CA ASP A 376 25.93 15.73 -3.77
C ASP A 376 25.29 14.51 -4.43
N TYR A 377 24.85 13.51 -3.65
CA TYR A 377 24.15 12.33 -4.18
C TYR A 377 22.89 12.68 -4.97
N PHE A 378 22.07 13.63 -4.48
CA PHE A 378 20.85 14.04 -5.20
C PHE A 378 21.14 14.93 -6.39
N VAL A 379 22.21 15.73 -6.34
CA VAL A 379 22.71 16.49 -7.49
C VAL A 379 23.14 15.52 -8.59
N ASP A 380 23.92 14.51 -8.25
CA ASP A 380 24.36 13.47 -9.21
C ASP A 380 23.18 12.69 -9.80
N LEU A 381 22.20 12.32 -8.98
CA LEU A 381 20.97 11.68 -9.46
C LEU A 381 20.23 12.56 -10.46
N THR A 382 20.12 13.85 -10.20
CA THR A 382 19.47 14.83 -11.08
C THR A 382 20.23 14.99 -12.40
N ILE A 383 21.56 15.05 -12.36
CA ILE A 383 22.41 15.11 -13.56
C ILE A 383 22.25 13.85 -14.41
N LEU A 384 22.24 12.66 -13.78
CA LEU A 384 22.06 11.39 -14.46
C LEU A 384 20.66 11.27 -15.08
N TRP A 385 19.63 11.80 -14.38
CA TRP A 385 18.27 11.87 -14.90
C TRP A 385 18.19 12.72 -16.16
N HIS A 386 18.77 13.91 -16.16
CA HIS A 386 18.79 14.79 -17.33
C HIS A 386 19.53 14.16 -18.52
N LYS A 387 20.61 13.46 -18.25
CA LYS A 387 21.37 12.75 -19.29
C LYS A 387 20.53 11.63 -19.93
N ALA A 388 19.79 10.89 -19.11
CA ALA A 388 18.84 9.89 -19.58
C ALA A 388 17.70 10.51 -20.40
N LEU A 389 17.17 11.66 -19.94
CA LEU A 389 16.08 12.38 -20.61
C LEU A 389 16.50 12.88 -22.01
N LEU A 390 17.70 13.44 -22.16
CA LEU A 390 18.21 13.86 -23.44
C LEU A 390 18.33 12.68 -24.42
N ASN A 391 18.85 11.54 -23.95
CA ASN A 391 18.95 10.33 -24.75
C ASN A 391 17.56 9.80 -25.16
N PHE A 392 16.61 9.77 -24.24
CA PHE A 392 15.22 9.35 -24.51
C PHE A 392 14.56 10.21 -25.60
N ARG A 393 14.63 11.54 -25.45
CA ARG A 393 14.07 12.48 -26.43
C ARG A 393 14.70 12.36 -27.81
N THR A 394 16.00 12.06 -27.88
CA THR A 394 16.70 11.80 -29.14
C THR A 394 16.17 10.54 -29.82
N ILE A 395 15.95 9.45 -29.06
CA ILE A 395 15.48 8.17 -29.59
C ILE A 395 14.02 8.31 -30.08
N ILE A 396 13.15 8.95 -29.28
CA ILE A 396 11.74 9.07 -29.64
C ILE A 396 11.51 10.06 -30.80
N GLY A 397 12.30 11.14 -30.87
CA GLY A 397 12.23 12.16 -31.94
C GLY A 397 12.90 11.76 -33.24
N GLY A 398 13.88 10.83 -33.21
CA GLY A 398 14.63 10.41 -34.39
C GLY A 398 13.86 9.57 -35.41
N SER A 399 12.60 9.27 -35.15
CA SER A 399 11.71 8.47 -36.02
C SER A 399 10.68 9.29 -36.78
N ARG A 400 10.80 10.62 -36.86
CA ARG A 400 9.94 11.37 -37.76
C ARG A 400 10.21 10.90 -39.19
N PRO A 401 9.21 10.40 -39.94
CA PRO A 401 9.39 10.11 -41.36
C PRO A 401 9.75 11.43 -42.07
N GLU A 402 10.84 11.44 -42.82
CA GLU A 402 11.34 12.58 -43.63
C GLU A 402 10.35 13.01 -44.75
N ASN A 403 9.12 12.50 -44.78
CA ASN A 403 8.15 12.70 -45.86
C ASN A 403 6.83 13.25 -45.35
N GLU A 404 6.80 14.46 -44.79
CA GLU A 404 5.67 15.36 -44.93
C GLU A 404 6.19 16.57 -45.68
N GLU A 405 6.07 16.52 -47.04
CA GLU A 405 6.18 17.69 -47.89
C GLU A 405 5.11 18.70 -47.41
N PRO A 406 5.46 19.98 -47.26
CA PRO A 406 4.47 21.00 -46.93
C PRO A 406 3.42 21.02 -48.04
N VAL A 407 2.18 20.74 -47.71
CA VAL A 407 1.03 20.99 -48.59
C VAL A 407 0.93 22.50 -48.74
N GLU A 408 1.26 23.00 -49.95
CA GLU A 408 1.06 24.40 -50.38
C GLU A 408 -0.42 24.81 -50.36
#